data_24f70581820e16495737004e6e13433d
#
_entry.id   24f70581820e16495737004e6e13433d
#
_cell.length_a   1.000
_cell.length_b   1.000
_cell.length_c   1.000
_cell.angle_alpha   90.00
_cell.angle_beta   90.00
_cell.angle_gamma   90.00
#
_symmetry.space_group_name_H-M   'P 1'
#
loop_
_entity.id
_entity.type
_entity.pdbx_description
1 polymer ?
#
loop_
_entity_poly.entity_id
_entity_poly.type
_entity_poly.pdbx_seq_one_letter_code
_entity_poly.pdbx_strand_id
1 'polypeptide(L)'
;MGKLDFTIIENSEDELIYGLRQKSNDKTQSKDIPTLSNKYYEVVHKGSGEVIPFFVVSKDYNESTKNFELFIGGLLEDKNLETFTIPKGLFVKVSIRPKMGFLWGLSIGEAKRAFYTEWLPKSDYSALNMEYEYHTEISNGKNPRIDILFAVRKRTD
;
A
#
# COMPACT_ATOMS: atom_id res chain seq x y z
N MET A 1 21.39 -9.35 -2.57
CA MET A 1 19.95 -9.52 -2.47
C MET A 1 19.49 -9.50 -1.04
N GLY A 2 18.73 -8.50 -0.68
CA GLY A 2 18.25 -8.39 0.68
C GLY A 2 17.15 -9.41 0.98
N LYS A 3 17.26 -10.03 2.13
CA LYS A 3 16.20 -10.88 2.64
C LYS A 3 15.06 -9.98 3.11
N LEU A 4 13.82 -10.33 2.78
CA LEU A 4 12.66 -9.59 3.25
C LEU A 4 12.49 -9.77 4.75
N ASP A 5 12.30 -8.67 5.46
CA ASP A 5 12.21 -8.68 6.91
C ASP A 5 10.84 -8.14 7.32
N PHE A 6 9.98 -9.05 7.76
CA PHE A 6 8.61 -8.73 8.17
C PHE A 6 8.57 -8.48 9.66
N THR A 7 8.12 -7.29 10.06
CA THR A 7 8.00 -6.94 11.47
C THR A 7 6.56 -6.57 11.80
N ILE A 8 6.16 -6.87 13.04
CA ILE A 8 4.81 -6.53 13.51
C ILE A 8 4.86 -5.20 14.20
N ILE A 9 3.98 -4.29 13.80
CA ILE A 9 3.84 -2.98 14.44
C ILE A 9 2.40 -2.77 14.86
N GLU A 10 2.19 -1.87 15.78
CA GLU A 10 0.85 -1.49 16.23
C GLU A 10 0.65 -0.01 16.01
N ASN A 11 -0.37 0.34 15.23
CA ASN A 11 -0.78 1.73 15.09
C ASN A 11 -1.79 2.03 16.18
N SER A 12 -1.49 3.00 17.03
CA SER A 12 -2.32 3.32 18.18
C SER A 12 -3.52 4.20 17.84
N GLU A 13 -3.53 4.80 16.66
CA GLU A 13 -4.58 5.73 16.24
C GLU A 13 -4.99 5.47 14.80
N ASP A 14 -6.24 5.81 14.49
CA ASP A 14 -6.71 5.82 13.11
C ASP A 14 -6.02 6.94 12.36
N GLU A 15 -5.74 6.72 11.09
CA GLU A 15 -5.15 7.75 10.24
C GLU A 15 -6.08 8.09 9.08
N LEU A 16 -6.48 9.36 9.00
CA LEU A 16 -7.36 9.83 7.92
C LEU A 16 -6.51 10.31 6.75
N ILE A 17 -6.81 9.78 5.57
CA ILE A 17 -6.15 10.24 4.34
C ILE A 17 -7.20 10.68 3.33
N TYR A 18 -6.77 11.49 2.38
CA TYR A 18 -7.62 12.09 1.35
C TYR A 18 -7.12 11.69 -0.02
N GLY A 19 -8.03 11.25 -0.88
CA GLY A 19 -7.61 10.79 -2.18
C GLY A 19 -8.77 10.38 -3.07
N LEU A 20 -8.50 9.45 -3.99
CA LEU A 20 -9.48 8.97 -4.95
C LEU A 20 -9.61 7.46 -4.86
N ARG A 21 -10.80 6.97 -5.11
CA ARG A 21 -11.14 5.55 -5.01
C ARG A 21 -11.54 5.01 -6.38
N GLN A 22 -11.15 3.78 -6.63
CA GLN A 22 -11.49 3.10 -7.88
C GLN A 22 -11.45 1.60 -7.67
N LYS A 23 -12.31 0.87 -8.38
CA LYS A 23 -12.19 -0.58 -8.44
C LYS A 23 -11.06 -0.94 -9.38
N SER A 24 -10.29 -1.96 -9.04
CA SER A 24 -9.19 -2.44 -9.86
C SER A 24 -9.19 -3.96 -9.90
N ASN A 25 -8.23 -4.53 -10.60
CA ASN A 25 -8.14 -5.98 -10.81
C ASN A 25 -6.67 -6.34 -11.02
N ASP A 26 -6.32 -7.59 -10.70
CA ASP A 26 -4.94 -8.07 -10.87
C ASP A 26 -4.39 -7.84 -12.27
N LYS A 27 -5.25 -7.91 -13.28
CA LYS A 27 -4.82 -7.75 -14.67
C LYS A 27 -4.70 -6.29 -15.09
N THR A 28 -5.40 -5.38 -14.40
CA THR A 28 -5.46 -3.97 -14.80
C THR A 28 -4.76 -3.03 -13.85
N GLN A 29 -4.31 -3.51 -12.68
CA GLN A 29 -3.73 -2.63 -11.67
C GLN A 29 -2.50 -1.88 -12.16
N SER A 30 -1.70 -2.46 -13.01
CA SER A 30 -0.51 -1.80 -13.55
C SER A 30 -0.84 -0.57 -14.37
N LYS A 31 -2.09 -0.49 -14.89
CA LYS A 31 -2.59 0.66 -15.61
C LYS A 31 -3.42 1.56 -14.68
N ASP A 32 -4.22 0.95 -13.81
CA ASP A 32 -5.13 1.69 -12.95
C ASP A 32 -4.38 2.53 -11.91
N ILE A 33 -3.30 2.01 -11.34
CA ILE A 33 -2.55 2.74 -10.31
C ILE A 33 -1.96 4.05 -10.87
N PRO A 34 -1.23 4.04 -12.00
CA PRO A 34 -0.73 5.30 -12.55
C PRO A 34 -1.85 6.25 -12.97
N THR A 35 -2.94 5.72 -13.54
CA THR A 35 -4.06 6.55 -13.99
C THR A 35 -4.71 7.27 -12.80
N LEU A 36 -4.99 6.53 -11.72
CA LEU A 36 -5.61 7.11 -10.55
C LEU A 36 -4.66 8.07 -9.82
N SER A 37 -3.38 7.73 -9.78
CA SER A 37 -2.35 8.60 -9.19
C SER A 37 -2.30 9.96 -9.90
N ASN A 38 -2.32 9.93 -11.24
CA ASN A 38 -2.30 11.16 -12.02
C ASN A 38 -3.53 12.02 -11.77
N LYS A 39 -4.70 11.39 -11.68
CA LYS A 39 -5.92 12.12 -11.34
C LYS A 39 -5.84 12.78 -9.96
N TYR A 40 -5.27 12.06 -9.01
CA TYR A 40 -5.08 12.60 -7.67
C TYR A 40 -4.16 13.82 -7.70
N TYR A 41 -3.03 13.71 -8.41
CA TYR A 41 -2.09 14.83 -8.52
C TYR A 41 -2.73 16.04 -9.18
N GLU A 42 -3.60 15.85 -10.16
CA GLU A 42 -4.32 16.94 -10.78
C GLU A 42 -5.23 17.67 -9.79
N VAL A 43 -5.96 16.89 -8.97
CA VAL A 43 -6.87 17.48 -7.98
C VAL A 43 -6.11 18.35 -6.98
N VAL A 44 -4.96 17.88 -6.50
CA VAL A 44 -4.21 18.63 -5.49
C VAL A 44 -3.23 19.63 -6.11
N HIS A 45 -3.20 19.72 -7.43
CA HIS A 45 -2.34 20.66 -8.18
C HIS A 45 -0.85 20.48 -7.87
N LYS A 46 -0.43 19.22 -7.75
CA LYS A 46 0.95 18.85 -7.44
C LYS A 46 1.44 17.80 -8.42
N GLY A 47 2.73 17.74 -8.62
CA GLY A 47 3.34 16.71 -9.43
C GLY A 47 3.61 15.44 -8.64
N SER A 48 3.96 14.38 -9.37
CA SER A 48 4.36 13.13 -8.76
C SER A 48 5.58 13.37 -7.86
N GLY A 49 5.54 12.83 -6.65
CA GLY A 49 6.64 12.98 -5.70
C GLY A 49 6.59 14.24 -4.87
N GLU A 50 5.73 15.19 -5.21
CA GLU A 50 5.56 16.41 -4.42
C GLU A 50 4.56 16.24 -3.27
N VAL A 51 3.78 15.17 -3.33
CA VAL A 51 2.79 14.87 -2.28
C VAL A 51 3.35 13.75 -1.42
N ILE A 52 3.89 14.11 -0.29
CA ILE A 52 4.47 13.17 0.66
C ILE A 52 3.86 13.44 2.04
N PRO A 53 3.43 12.42 2.79
CA PRO A 53 3.43 11.01 2.40
C PRO A 53 2.36 10.68 1.35
N PHE A 54 2.59 9.60 0.61
CA PHE A 54 1.70 9.15 -0.45
C PHE A 54 1.34 7.68 -0.19
N PHE A 55 0.05 7.37 -0.26
CA PHE A 55 -0.47 6.05 0.08
C PHE A 55 -1.13 5.39 -1.12
N VAL A 56 -0.85 4.12 -1.32
CA VAL A 56 -1.56 3.29 -2.29
C VAL A 56 -2.19 2.15 -1.51
N VAL A 57 -3.50 2.21 -1.32
CA VAL A 57 -4.24 1.26 -0.48
C VAL A 57 -4.99 0.28 -1.37
N SER A 58 -4.85 -1.02 -1.05
CA SER A 58 -5.60 -2.08 -1.72
C SER A 58 -6.38 -2.84 -0.63
N LYS A 59 -7.67 -3.04 -0.86
CA LYS A 59 -8.49 -3.76 0.11
C LYS A 59 -9.63 -4.52 -0.55
N ASP A 60 -10.24 -5.40 0.20
CA ASP A 60 -11.41 -6.18 -0.23
C ASP A 60 -11.13 -6.98 -1.50
N TYR A 61 -9.98 -7.62 -1.53
CA TYR A 61 -9.60 -8.48 -2.65
C TYR A 61 -10.52 -9.71 -2.71
N ASN A 62 -11.07 -9.96 -3.89
CA ASN A 62 -11.92 -11.12 -4.13
C ASN A 62 -11.13 -12.15 -4.94
N GLU A 63 -10.88 -13.31 -4.36
CA GLU A 63 -10.07 -14.34 -5.01
C GLU A 63 -10.75 -14.93 -6.26
N SER A 64 -12.07 -14.92 -6.30
CA SER A 64 -12.80 -15.46 -7.46
C SER A 64 -12.72 -14.55 -8.67
N THR A 65 -12.92 -13.27 -8.48
CA THR A 65 -12.94 -12.28 -9.57
C THR A 65 -11.61 -11.60 -9.78
N LYS A 66 -10.71 -11.63 -8.76
CA LYS A 66 -9.44 -10.92 -8.73
C LYS A 66 -9.61 -9.40 -8.65
N ASN A 67 -10.81 -8.94 -8.31
CA ASN A 67 -11.12 -7.52 -8.13
C ASN A 67 -10.80 -7.05 -6.73
N PHE A 68 -10.48 -5.78 -6.58
CA PHE A 68 -10.25 -5.16 -5.28
C PHE A 68 -10.55 -3.67 -5.35
N GLU A 69 -10.61 -3.03 -4.18
CA GLU A 69 -10.78 -1.58 -4.06
C GLU A 69 -9.41 -0.93 -3.97
N LEU A 70 -9.19 0.08 -4.80
CA LEU A 70 -7.95 0.85 -4.83
C LEU A 70 -8.24 2.26 -4.33
N PHE A 71 -7.43 2.75 -3.39
CA PHE A 71 -7.51 4.13 -2.91
C PHE A 71 -6.11 4.73 -2.95
N ILE A 72 -5.97 5.88 -3.58
CA ILE A 72 -4.68 6.55 -3.70
C ILE A 72 -4.82 7.95 -3.16
N GLY A 73 -3.92 8.36 -2.28
CA GLY A 73 -3.99 9.69 -1.72
C GLY A 73 -2.88 10.02 -0.76
N GLY A 74 -3.12 11.04 0.06
CA GLY A 74 -2.14 11.55 1.01
C GLY A 74 -2.82 12.35 2.10
N LEU A 75 -2.07 13.26 2.71
CA LEU A 75 -2.57 14.05 3.84
C LEU A 75 -3.13 15.42 3.42
N LEU A 76 -3.07 15.77 2.14
CA LEU A 76 -3.60 17.05 1.67
C LEU A 76 -5.11 17.00 1.56
N GLU A 77 -5.79 17.85 2.32
CA GLU A 77 -7.24 17.93 2.30
C GLU A 77 -7.72 18.75 1.09
N ASP A 78 -8.75 18.27 0.41
CA ASP A 78 -9.35 18.98 -0.72
C ASP A 78 -10.82 18.56 -0.82
N LYS A 79 -11.68 19.53 -1.13
CA LYS A 79 -13.13 19.28 -1.22
C LYS A 79 -13.50 18.30 -2.33
N ASN A 80 -12.64 18.12 -3.32
CA ASN A 80 -12.86 17.21 -4.44
C ASN A 80 -12.29 15.82 -4.21
N LEU A 81 -11.76 15.56 -3.01
CA LEU A 81 -11.21 14.26 -2.63
C LEU A 81 -12.15 13.52 -1.70
N GLU A 82 -12.08 12.21 -1.76
CA GLU A 82 -12.75 11.33 -0.82
C GLU A 82 -11.82 11.07 0.36
N THR A 83 -12.38 10.54 1.43
CA THR A 83 -11.60 10.19 2.61
C THR A 83 -11.51 8.69 2.77
N PHE A 84 -10.44 8.24 3.39
CA PHE A 84 -10.27 6.86 3.78
C PHE A 84 -9.56 6.84 5.13
N THR A 85 -10.06 6.01 6.05
CA THR A 85 -9.43 5.87 7.36
C THR A 85 -8.62 4.58 7.38
N ILE A 86 -7.30 4.73 7.58
CA ILE A 86 -6.45 3.57 7.86
C ILE A 86 -6.67 3.26 9.33
N PRO A 87 -7.26 2.11 9.68
CA PRO A 87 -7.64 1.84 11.06
C PRO A 87 -6.43 1.61 11.95
N LYS A 88 -6.60 1.93 13.22
CA LYS A 88 -5.61 1.53 14.23
C LYS A 88 -5.61 0.00 14.34
N GLY A 89 -4.55 -0.55 14.87
CA GLY A 89 -4.44 -1.99 15.05
C GLY A 89 -3.08 -2.51 14.63
N LEU A 90 -3.02 -3.83 14.43
CA LEU A 90 -1.77 -4.50 14.10
C LEU A 90 -1.54 -4.54 12.61
N PHE A 91 -0.29 -4.31 12.23
CA PHE A 91 0.15 -4.39 10.84
C PHE A 91 1.46 -5.15 10.78
N VAL A 92 1.68 -5.85 9.70
CA VAL A 92 2.98 -6.41 9.38
C VAL A 92 3.64 -5.50 8.37
N LYS A 93 4.82 -5.02 8.69
CA LYS A 93 5.54 -4.07 7.85
C LYS A 93 6.75 -4.75 7.21
N VAL A 94 6.95 -4.49 5.93
CA VAL A 94 8.17 -4.86 5.23
C VAL A 94 8.65 -3.65 4.44
N SER A 95 9.95 -3.36 4.55
CA SER A 95 10.57 -2.28 3.79
C SER A 95 11.25 -2.88 2.57
N ILE A 96 11.02 -2.31 1.40
CA ILE A 96 11.55 -2.85 0.16
C ILE A 96 12.25 -1.77 -0.66
N ARG A 97 13.13 -2.22 -1.53
CA ARG A 97 13.82 -1.37 -2.52
C ARG A 97 13.45 -1.86 -3.92
N PRO A 98 13.43 -0.97 -4.91
CA PRO A 98 13.11 -1.42 -6.27
C PRO A 98 14.27 -2.25 -6.83
N LYS A 99 13.96 -3.34 -7.51
CA LYS A 99 14.98 -4.14 -8.18
C LYS A 99 15.66 -3.26 -9.23
N MET A 100 16.99 -3.36 -9.31
CA MET A 100 17.79 -2.58 -10.24
C MET A 100 17.61 -1.07 -10.10
N GLY A 101 17.09 -0.62 -8.94
CA GLY A 101 16.91 0.79 -8.64
C GLY A 101 15.64 1.43 -9.18
N PHE A 102 14.87 0.74 -10.01
CA PHE A 102 13.67 1.34 -10.62
C PHE A 102 12.50 0.39 -10.86
N LEU A 103 12.67 -0.91 -10.65
CA LEU A 103 11.61 -1.88 -10.93
C LEU A 103 10.75 -2.13 -9.69
N TRP A 104 9.98 -1.11 -9.30
CA TRP A 104 9.09 -1.18 -8.13
C TRP A 104 8.06 -2.30 -8.21
N GLY A 105 7.44 -2.46 -9.38
CA GLY A 105 6.39 -3.46 -9.56
C GLY A 105 6.85 -4.87 -9.21
N LEU A 106 8.06 -5.23 -9.61
CA LEU A 106 8.62 -6.54 -9.31
C LEU A 106 8.87 -6.72 -7.81
N SER A 107 9.46 -5.71 -7.17
CA SER A 107 9.75 -5.78 -5.74
C SER A 107 8.48 -5.81 -4.90
N ILE A 108 7.49 -5.00 -5.26
CA ILE A 108 6.20 -4.96 -4.55
C ILE A 108 5.49 -6.31 -4.69
N GLY A 109 5.42 -6.86 -5.91
CA GLY A 109 4.78 -8.14 -6.14
C GLY A 109 5.46 -9.28 -5.40
N GLU A 110 6.78 -9.27 -5.37
CA GLU A 110 7.57 -10.28 -4.66
C GLU A 110 7.31 -10.22 -3.15
N ALA A 111 7.28 -9.00 -2.59
CA ALA A 111 7.02 -8.82 -1.17
C ALA A 111 5.61 -9.29 -0.78
N LYS A 112 4.60 -8.95 -1.58
CA LYS A 112 3.23 -9.38 -1.33
C LYS A 112 3.11 -10.90 -1.41
N ARG A 113 3.73 -11.51 -2.41
CA ARG A 113 3.69 -12.96 -2.54
C ARG A 113 4.37 -13.63 -1.36
N ALA A 114 5.54 -13.14 -0.94
CA ALA A 114 6.25 -13.71 0.19
C ALA A 114 5.41 -13.59 1.47
N PHE A 115 4.72 -12.46 1.66
CA PHE A 115 3.86 -12.29 2.84
C PHE A 115 2.74 -13.33 2.85
N TYR A 116 1.96 -13.42 1.77
CA TYR A 116 0.76 -14.27 1.75
C TYR A 116 1.06 -15.76 1.65
N THR A 117 2.14 -16.14 0.97
CA THR A 117 2.42 -17.56 0.74
C THR A 117 3.45 -18.16 1.67
N GLU A 118 4.30 -17.35 2.29
CA GLU A 118 5.39 -17.86 3.14
C GLU A 118 5.28 -17.38 4.57
N TRP A 119 5.15 -16.08 4.80
CA TRP A 119 5.16 -15.55 6.16
C TRP A 119 3.84 -15.79 6.90
N LEU A 120 2.73 -15.40 6.29
CA LEU A 120 1.42 -15.45 6.93
C LEU A 120 1.00 -16.87 7.34
N PRO A 121 1.16 -17.89 6.48
CA PRO A 121 0.75 -19.26 6.85
C PRO A 121 1.52 -19.82 8.05
N LYS A 122 2.74 -19.36 8.28
CA LYS A 122 3.58 -19.83 9.40
C LYS A 122 3.44 -18.96 10.63
N SER A 123 2.64 -17.91 10.57
CA SER A 123 2.48 -16.96 11.66
C SER A 123 1.25 -17.26 12.50
N ASP A 124 1.13 -16.54 13.62
CA ASP A 124 -0.07 -16.59 14.47
C ASP A 124 -1.10 -15.54 14.09
N TYR A 125 -1.04 -15.05 12.85
CA TYR A 125 -1.88 -13.93 12.39
C TYR A 125 -2.74 -14.32 11.21
N SER A 126 -3.85 -13.59 11.05
CA SER A 126 -4.73 -13.66 9.88
C SER A 126 -4.79 -12.30 9.22
N ALA A 127 -4.85 -12.29 7.89
CA ALA A 127 -4.95 -11.05 7.14
C ALA A 127 -6.36 -10.47 7.21
N LEU A 128 -6.44 -9.14 7.25
CA LEU A 128 -7.72 -8.42 7.28
C LEU A 128 -8.13 -7.89 5.91
N ASN A 129 -7.49 -8.38 4.85
CA ASN A 129 -7.79 -8.01 3.46
C ASN A 129 -7.66 -6.51 3.21
N MET A 130 -6.60 -5.93 3.74
CA MET A 130 -6.22 -4.54 3.48
C MET A 130 -4.72 -4.43 3.61
N GLU A 131 -4.12 -3.71 2.68
CA GLU A 131 -2.70 -3.43 2.70
C GLU A 131 -2.45 -2.07 2.05
N TYR A 132 -1.34 -1.43 2.39
CA TYR A 132 -1.00 -0.19 1.71
C TYR A 132 0.51 -0.03 1.55
N GLU A 133 0.87 0.66 0.47
CA GLU A 133 2.23 1.11 0.23
C GLU A 133 2.35 2.51 0.80
N TYR A 134 3.41 2.75 1.53
CA TYR A 134 3.66 4.03 2.18
C TYR A 134 4.92 4.64 1.58
N HIS A 135 4.73 5.73 0.86
CA HIS A 135 5.80 6.44 0.19
C HIS A 135 6.14 7.71 0.95
N THR A 136 7.42 7.91 1.23
CA THR A 136 7.94 9.09 1.91
C THR A 136 9.03 9.72 1.06
N GLU A 137 9.69 10.73 1.59
CA GLU A 137 10.81 11.37 0.90
C GLU A 137 11.89 10.35 0.52
N ILE A 138 12.04 9.28 1.30
CA ILE A 138 13.04 8.24 1.04
C ILE A 138 12.75 7.50 -0.27
N SER A 139 11.48 7.41 -0.67
CA SER A 139 11.11 6.70 -1.90
C SER A 139 11.61 7.40 -3.16
N ASN A 140 11.94 8.69 -3.06
CA ASN A 140 12.43 9.50 -4.19
C ASN A 140 13.92 9.81 -4.11
N GLY A 141 14.64 9.28 -3.12
CA GLY A 141 16.04 9.58 -2.91
C GLY A 141 17.00 8.68 -3.67
N LYS A 142 18.27 8.76 -3.32
CA LYS A 142 19.33 7.98 -3.97
C LYS A 142 19.20 6.49 -3.69
N ASN A 143 18.75 6.13 -2.50
CA ASN A 143 18.51 4.74 -2.11
C ASN A 143 17.01 4.59 -1.84
N PRO A 144 16.19 4.55 -2.90
CA PRO A 144 14.75 4.57 -2.71
C PRO A 144 14.26 3.36 -1.94
N ARG A 145 13.30 3.60 -1.05
CA ARG A 145 12.71 2.58 -0.20
C ARG A 145 11.27 2.95 0.10
N ILE A 146 10.39 1.96 0.11
CA ILE A 146 9.02 2.13 0.56
C ILE A 146 8.70 1.05 1.58
N ASP A 147 7.67 1.31 2.36
CA ASP A 147 7.14 0.32 3.29
C ASP A 147 5.83 -0.21 2.73
N ILE A 148 5.60 -1.52 2.89
CA ILE A 148 4.30 -2.11 2.63
C ILE A 148 3.78 -2.59 3.99
N LEU A 149 2.53 -2.26 4.28
CA LEU A 149 1.90 -2.60 5.55
C LEU A 149 0.66 -3.43 5.29
N PHE A 150 0.60 -4.59 5.94
CA PHE A 150 -0.50 -5.55 5.78
C PHE A 150 -1.30 -5.56 7.08
N ALA A 151 -2.59 -5.24 7.01
CA ALA A 151 -3.45 -5.27 8.19
C ALA A 151 -3.67 -6.72 8.62
N VAL A 152 -3.47 -6.99 9.92
CA VAL A 152 -3.60 -8.35 10.45
C VAL A 152 -4.27 -8.32 11.81
N ARG A 153 -4.70 -9.50 12.26
CA ARG A 153 -5.15 -9.72 13.62
C ARG A 153 -4.60 -11.05 14.10
N LYS A 154 -4.52 -11.23 15.40
CA LYS A 154 -4.10 -12.53 15.94
C LYS A 154 -5.18 -13.58 15.64
N ARG A 155 -4.73 -14.79 15.36
CA ARG A 155 -5.66 -15.92 15.19
C ARG A 155 -6.30 -16.22 16.53
N THR A 156 -7.56 -16.59 16.48
CA THR A 156 -8.36 -16.81 17.69
C THR A 156 -8.65 -18.29 17.98
N ASP A 157 -8.14 -19.17 17.16
CA ASP A 157 -8.36 -20.63 17.34
C ASP A 157 -7.49 -21.25 18.41
#